data_00d0d660156f11992f193f0384e2032d
#
_entry.id   00d0d660156f11992f193f0384e2032d
#
_cell.length_a   1.000
_cell.length_b   1.000
_cell.length_c   1.000
_cell.angle_alpha   90.00
_cell.angle_beta   90.00
_cell.angle_gamma   90.00
#
_symmetry.space_group_name_H-M   'P 1'
#
loop_
_entity.id
_entity.type
_entity.pdbx_description
1 polymer ?
#
loop_
_entity_poly.entity_id
_entity_poly.type
_entity_poly.pdbx_seq_one_letter_code
_entity_poly.pdbx_strand_id
1 'polypeptide(L)'
;NFREIEKKWQKQWVENKTYQVTEDETKQKYYVLNMFPYPSGAGLHVGHPLGYIASDIYARYKRLQGFNVLNPMGYDAYGLPAEQYAIQTGQHPAITTVNNINRYREQLDKIGFSFDWNREIRTCDPEYYHWTQWAFQKMFNSFYCNSCASAKPIAQLIEHFETKGTEGLDVACSEELSFTAQEWNAMSEKEQQETLMNYRIAYLGETMVNWCPQLGTVLANDEVVDGVSERGGFPVVQKKMRQWCLRDGLDTIDWTDSLKETQKNWIGRSEGAEIQFKVKDSDLEFTIFTTRADTMFGVTFMVLAPESELVAQVTTPKQKADVDAYLERTKKRTERERISDRSVSGV
;
A
#
# COMPACT_ATOMS: atom_id res chain seq x y z
N ASN A 1 -33.97 -36.79 3.53
CA ASN A 1 -33.65 -35.58 4.32
C ASN A 1 -32.34 -35.00 3.80
N PHE A 2 -32.38 -33.85 3.12
CA PHE A 2 -31.18 -33.21 2.52
C PHE A 2 -30.08 -32.94 3.56
N ARG A 3 -30.44 -32.50 4.75
CA ARG A 3 -29.46 -32.22 5.83
C ARG A 3 -28.65 -33.45 6.28
N GLU A 4 -29.25 -34.64 6.21
CA GLU A 4 -28.52 -35.89 6.54
C GLU A 4 -27.57 -36.28 5.41
N ILE A 5 -28.00 -36.09 4.16
CA ILE A 5 -27.18 -36.34 2.97
C ILE A 5 -26.00 -35.43 2.95
N GLU A 6 -26.19 -34.13 3.18
CA GLU A 6 -25.12 -33.11 3.24
C GLU A 6 -24.10 -33.46 4.31
N LYS A 7 -24.53 -33.72 5.55
CA LYS A 7 -23.64 -34.10 6.64
C LYS A 7 -22.85 -35.37 6.35
N LYS A 8 -23.49 -36.37 5.74
CA LYS A 8 -22.83 -37.62 5.33
C LYS A 8 -21.69 -37.33 4.37
N TRP A 9 -21.93 -36.56 3.32
CA TRP A 9 -20.95 -36.34 2.27
C TRP A 9 -19.85 -35.37 2.73
N GLN A 10 -20.16 -34.32 3.47
CA GLN A 10 -19.17 -33.42 4.07
C GLN A 10 -18.18 -34.20 4.95
N LYS A 11 -18.70 -35.11 5.80
CA LYS A 11 -17.87 -35.99 6.61
C LYS A 11 -16.99 -36.89 5.76
N GLN A 12 -17.53 -37.51 4.72
CA GLN A 12 -16.75 -38.40 3.84
C GLN A 12 -15.67 -37.63 3.07
N TRP A 13 -15.94 -36.42 2.61
CA TRP A 13 -14.91 -35.60 1.91
C TRP A 13 -13.72 -35.30 2.81
N VAL A 14 -13.97 -35.01 4.09
CA VAL A 14 -12.90 -34.76 5.05
C VAL A 14 -12.13 -36.06 5.37
N GLU A 15 -12.82 -37.15 5.69
CA GLU A 15 -12.22 -38.43 6.06
C GLU A 15 -11.39 -39.04 4.89
N ASN A 16 -11.89 -38.94 3.68
CA ASN A 16 -11.23 -39.47 2.49
C ASN A 16 -10.23 -38.47 1.87
N LYS A 17 -10.07 -37.26 2.45
CA LYS A 17 -9.21 -36.21 1.89
C LYS A 17 -9.49 -35.93 0.41
N THR A 18 -10.78 -35.95 0.02
CA THR A 18 -11.24 -35.95 -1.38
C THR A 18 -10.70 -34.80 -2.20
N TYR A 19 -10.47 -33.66 -1.59
CA TYR A 19 -10.02 -32.43 -2.26
C TYR A 19 -8.55 -32.12 -2.04
N GLN A 20 -7.82 -32.98 -1.31
CA GLN A 20 -6.40 -32.82 -1.11
C GLN A 20 -5.67 -33.05 -2.43
N VAL A 21 -4.85 -32.08 -2.84
CA VAL A 21 -3.97 -32.22 -3.99
C VAL A 21 -2.66 -32.87 -3.56
N THR A 22 -2.13 -33.71 -4.42
CA THR A 22 -0.77 -34.26 -4.30
C THR A 22 0.07 -33.80 -5.47
N GLU A 23 1.39 -33.83 -5.33
CA GLU A 23 2.32 -33.51 -6.39
C GLU A 23 2.40 -34.69 -7.38
N ASP A 24 1.48 -34.70 -8.35
CA ASP A 24 1.35 -35.72 -9.38
C ASP A 24 1.68 -35.12 -10.75
N GLU A 25 2.88 -35.41 -11.26
CA GLU A 25 3.35 -34.89 -12.54
C GLU A 25 2.70 -35.58 -13.74
N THR A 26 2.00 -36.71 -13.54
CA THR A 26 1.30 -37.43 -14.61
C THR A 26 -0.01 -36.80 -15.01
N LYS A 27 -0.56 -35.90 -14.16
CA LYS A 27 -1.80 -35.21 -14.42
C LYS A 27 -1.56 -33.74 -14.80
N GLN A 28 -2.37 -33.25 -15.70
CA GLN A 28 -2.39 -31.83 -16.03
C GLN A 28 -2.82 -31.01 -14.81
N LYS A 29 -1.97 -30.03 -14.43
CA LYS A 29 -2.21 -29.15 -13.27
C LYS A 29 -3.29 -28.11 -13.59
N TYR A 30 -4.09 -27.80 -12.59
CA TYR A 30 -5.02 -26.69 -12.64
C TYR A 30 -5.05 -25.97 -11.28
N TYR A 31 -4.86 -24.66 -11.28
CA TYR A 31 -4.88 -23.83 -10.09
C TYR A 31 -6.10 -22.93 -10.09
N VAL A 32 -6.92 -23.00 -9.03
CA VAL A 32 -8.07 -22.14 -8.82
C VAL A 32 -7.72 -21.12 -7.75
N LEU A 33 -7.58 -19.86 -8.16
CA LEU A 33 -7.24 -18.77 -7.27
C LEU A 33 -8.49 -18.10 -6.71
N ASN A 34 -8.62 -18.11 -5.38
CA ASN A 34 -9.64 -17.39 -4.65
C ASN A 34 -9.05 -16.22 -3.88
N MET A 35 -9.83 -15.15 -3.72
CA MET A 35 -9.49 -14.07 -2.82
C MET A 35 -9.75 -14.52 -1.38
N PHE A 36 -8.73 -14.46 -0.53
CA PHE A 36 -8.87 -14.83 0.87
C PHE A 36 -9.73 -13.81 1.62
N PRO A 37 -10.64 -14.26 2.49
CA PRO A 37 -11.44 -13.36 3.31
C PRO A 37 -10.60 -12.74 4.43
N TYR A 38 -10.94 -11.51 4.81
CA TYR A 38 -10.49 -10.92 6.08
C TYR A 38 -11.30 -11.51 7.23
N PRO A 39 -10.69 -12.11 8.25
CA PRO A 39 -11.40 -12.62 9.43
C PRO A 39 -11.77 -11.47 10.39
N SER A 40 -12.41 -10.42 9.88
CA SER A 40 -12.70 -9.17 10.57
C SER A 40 -14.00 -9.16 11.37
N GLY A 41 -14.84 -10.17 11.20
CA GLY A 41 -16.14 -10.27 11.85
C GLY A 41 -16.44 -11.65 12.42
N ALA A 42 -17.52 -11.75 13.18
CA ALA A 42 -17.94 -13.00 13.84
C ALA A 42 -18.49 -14.08 12.89
N GLY A 43 -18.38 -13.89 11.58
CA GLY A 43 -18.80 -14.84 10.55
C GLY A 43 -18.76 -14.24 9.15
N LEU A 44 -18.92 -15.12 8.14
CA LEU A 44 -19.01 -14.75 6.74
C LEU A 44 -20.28 -13.93 6.48
N HIS A 45 -20.19 -12.93 5.62
CA HIS A 45 -21.36 -12.31 5.00
C HIS A 45 -21.62 -12.94 3.62
N VAL A 46 -22.79 -12.70 3.06
CA VAL A 46 -23.24 -13.31 1.78
C VAL A 46 -22.34 -13.01 0.58
N GLY A 47 -21.58 -11.93 0.62
CA GLY A 47 -20.61 -11.58 -0.43
C GLY A 47 -19.43 -12.55 -0.52
N HIS A 48 -19.03 -13.19 0.58
CA HIS A 48 -17.92 -14.15 0.54
C HIS A 48 -18.26 -15.39 -0.31
N PRO A 49 -19.37 -16.14 -0.02
CA PRO A 49 -19.73 -17.28 -0.85
C PRO A 49 -19.98 -16.93 -2.31
N LEU A 50 -20.47 -15.74 -2.60
CA LEU A 50 -20.75 -15.31 -3.98
C LEU A 50 -19.51 -15.43 -4.87
N GLY A 51 -18.35 -15.01 -4.39
CA GLY A 51 -17.08 -15.14 -5.10
C GLY A 51 -16.59 -16.60 -5.21
N TYR A 52 -16.87 -17.42 -4.19
CA TYR A 52 -16.33 -18.78 -4.11
C TYR A 52 -17.16 -19.83 -4.84
N ILE A 53 -18.46 -19.61 -5.02
CA ILE A 53 -19.36 -20.60 -5.67
C ILE A 53 -18.91 -20.88 -7.10
N ALA A 54 -18.66 -19.85 -7.90
CA ALA A 54 -18.26 -20.02 -9.29
C ALA A 54 -16.92 -20.75 -9.43
N SER A 55 -15.93 -20.37 -8.62
CA SER A 55 -14.62 -21.01 -8.63
C SER A 55 -14.66 -22.46 -8.13
N ASP A 56 -15.50 -22.76 -7.14
CA ASP A 56 -15.68 -24.13 -6.63
C ASP A 56 -16.37 -25.05 -7.66
N ILE A 57 -17.40 -24.56 -8.34
CA ILE A 57 -18.03 -25.29 -9.44
C ILE A 57 -17.01 -25.63 -10.52
N TYR A 58 -16.18 -24.65 -10.89
CA TYR A 58 -15.15 -24.85 -11.91
C TYR A 58 -14.03 -25.80 -11.44
N ALA A 59 -13.63 -25.70 -10.18
CA ALA A 59 -12.67 -26.63 -9.58
C ALA A 59 -13.17 -28.09 -9.64
N ARG A 60 -14.44 -28.33 -9.30
CA ARG A 60 -15.08 -29.65 -9.39
C ARG A 60 -15.16 -30.15 -10.82
N TYR A 61 -15.54 -29.28 -11.76
CA TYR A 61 -15.58 -29.60 -13.18
C TYR A 61 -14.21 -30.07 -13.70
N LYS A 62 -13.14 -29.35 -13.36
CA LYS A 62 -11.78 -29.70 -13.75
C LYS A 62 -11.30 -31.04 -13.12
N ARG A 63 -11.67 -31.30 -11.86
CA ARG A 63 -11.40 -32.61 -11.24
C ARG A 63 -12.09 -33.76 -11.98
N LEU A 64 -13.34 -33.56 -12.38
CA LEU A 64 -14.11 -34.58 -13.17
C LEU A 64 -13.47 -34.81 -14.55
N GLN A 65 -12.75 -33.84 -15.09
CA GLN A 65 -11.97 -33.98 -16.32
C GLN A 65 -10.59 -34.65 -16.10
N GLY A 66 -10.24 -35.04 -14.88
CA GLY A 66 -8.98 -35.72 -14.58
C GLY A 66 -7.80 -34.79 -14.27
N PHE A 67 -8.03 -33.47 -14.17
CA PHE A 67 -6.96 -32.54 -13.77
C PHE A 67 -6.56 -32.73 -12.31
N ASN A 68 -5.29 -32.46 -12.02
CA ASN A 68 -4.80 -32.28 -10.66
C ASN A 68 -5.07 -30.84 -10.21
N VAL A 69 -6.15 -30.63 -9.44
CA VAL A 69 -6.70 -29.31 -9.13
C VAL A 69 -6.27 -28.86 -7.73
N LEU A 70 -5.47 -27.79 -7.67
CA LEU A 70 -5.22 -27.05 -6.44
C LEU A 70 -6.28 -25.95 -6.28
N ASN A 71 -7.12 -26.10 -5.26
CA ASN A 71 -8.13 -25.12 -4.86
C ASN A 71 -7.89 -24.73 -3.38
N PRO A 72 -6.89 -23.89 -3.11
CA PRO A 72 -6.52 -23.52 -1.74
C PRO A 72 -7.47 -22.47 -1.19
N MET A 73 -7.49 -22.37 0.14
CA MET A 73 -8.13 -21.30 0.87
C MET A 73 -7.21 -20.83 1.99
N GLY A 74 -7.39 -19.61 2.43
CA GLY A 74 -6.64 -19.01 3.51
C GLY A 74 -7.36 -17.80 4.08
N TYR A 75 -6.62 -17.03 4.88
CA TYR A 75 -7.16 -15.84 5.54
C TYR A 75 -6.14 -14.71 5.44
N ASP A 76 -6.60 -13.56 4.97
CA ASP A 76 -5.86 -12.31 5.06
C ASP A 76 -6.06 -11.73 6.45
N ALA A 77 -5.15 -12.08 7.35
CA ALA A 77 -5.37 -12.02 8.80
C ALA A 77 -4.69 -10.83 9.46
N TYR A 78 -4.28 -9.83 8.70
CA TYR A 78 -3.87 -8.52 9.20
C TYR A 78 -4.97 -7.49 8.98
N GLY A 79 -4.92 -6.40 9.74
CA GLY A 79 -5.69 -5.22 9.41
C GLY A 79 -6.38 -4.54 10.57
N LEU A 80 -6.80 -3.32 10.30
CA LEU A 80 -7.42 -2.37 11.22
C LEU A 80 -8.63 -2.94 12.01
N PRO A 81 -9.52 -3.78 11.44
CA PRO A 81 -10.65 -4.30 12.18
C PRO A 81 -10.29 -5.09 13.44
N ALA A 82 -9.30 -5.96 13.35
CA ALA A 82 -8.83 -6.76 14.49
C ALA A 82 -8.10 -5.89 15.51
N GLU A 83 -7.32 -4.93 15.05
CA GLU A 83 -6.59 -3.97 15.90
C GLU A 83 -7.55 -3.06 16.67
N GLN A 84 -8.56 -2.50 16.01
CA GLN A 84 -9.57 -1.67 16.65
C GLN A 84 -10.41 -2.43 17.68
N TYR A 85 -10.78 -3.66 17.36
CA TYR A 85 -11.47 -4.52 18.31
C TYR A 85 -10.60 -4.81 19.56
N ALA A 86 -9.31 -5.01 19.35
CA ALA A 86 -8.34 -5.19 20.44
C ALA A 86 -8.26 -3.97 21.35
N ILE A 87 -8.20 -2.77 20.77
CA ILE A 87 -8.18 -1.50 21.51
C ILE A 87 -9.46 -1.34 22.33
N GLN A 88 -10.63 -1.60 21.74
CA GLN A 88 -11.93 -1.45 22.39
C GLN A 88 -12.15 -2.44 23.53
N THR A 89 -11.65 -3.66 23.39
CA THR A 89 -11.94 -4.77 24.34
C THR A 89 -10.79 -5.09 25.27
N GLY A 90 -9.60 -4.54 25.02
CA GLY A 90 -8.36 -4.93 25.72
C GLY A 90 -7.88 -6.35 25.39
N GLN A 91 -8.45 -6.99 24.34
CA GLN A 91 -8.11 -8.35 23.96
C GLN A 91 -7.03 -8.32 22.85
N HIS A 92 -6.03 -9.18 22.96
CA HIS A 92 -4.97 -9.26 21.92
C HIS A 92 -5.56 -9.65 20.56
N PRO A 93 -5.19 -8.98 19.45
CA PRO A 93 -5.73 -9.21 18.10
C PRO A 93 -5.68 -10.68 17.66
N ALA A 94 -4.61 -11.40 17.99
CA ALA A 94 -4.44 -12.80 17.63
C ALA A 94 -5.58 -13.70 18.15
N ILE A 95 -6.12 -13.42 19.35
CA ILE A 95 -7.19 -14.23 19.94
C ILE A 95 -8.47 -14.08 19.11
N THR A 96 -8.85 -12.86 18.81
CA THR A 96 -10.04 -12.57 18.00
C THR A 96 -9.87 -13.11 16.58
N THR A 97 -8.71 -12.92 15.98
CA THR A 97 -8.40 -13.41 14.62
C THR A 97 -8.54 -14.93 14.54
N VAL A 98 -7.96 -15.68 15.48
CA VAL A 98 -8.07 -17.16 15.51
C VAL A 98 -9.52 -17.61 15.70
N ASN A 99 -10.27 -16.96 16.59
CA ASN A 99 -11.69 -17.29 16.81
C ASN A 99 -12.52 -17.05 15.55
N ASN A 100 -12.29 -15.94 14.86
CA ASN A 100 -12.97 -15.60 13.61
C ASN A 100 -12.58 -16.57 12.48
N ILE A 101 -11.31 -16.93 12.35
CA ILE A 101 -10.82 -17.93 11.39
C ILE A 101 -11.53 -19.27 11.61
N ASN A 102 -11.61 -19.75 12.86
CA ASN A 102 -12.27 -20.99 13.18
C ASN A 102 -13.76 -20.93 12.81
N ARG A 103 -14.41 -19.79 13.05
CA ARG A 103 -15.80 -19.59 12.67
C ARG A 103 -16.02 -19.56 11.16
N TYR A 104 -15.15 -18.87 10.41
CA TYR A 104 -15.18 -18.83 8.95
C TYR A 104 -14.98 -20.22 8.37
N ARG A 105 -14.00 -20.96 8.89
CA ARG A 105 -13.74 -22.33 8.48
C ARG A 105 -14.97 -23.22 8.67
N GLU A 106 -15.60 -23.19 9.83
CA GLU A 106 -16.83 -23.94 10.10
C GLU A 106 -17.95 -23.61 9.11
N GLN A 107 -18.10 -22.32 8.75
CA GLN A 107 -19.13 -21.89 7.81
C GLN A 107 -18.83 -22.33 6.38
N LEU A 108 -17.57 -22.24 5.92
CA LEU A 108 -17.14 -22.70 4.60
C LEU A 108 -17.29 -24.22 4.47
N ASP A 109 -16.96 -24.98 5.51
CA ASP A 109 -17.17 -26.43 5.55
C ASP A 109 -18.67 -26.79 5.50
N LYS A 110 -19.55 -26.04 6.16
CA LYS A 110 -21.02 -26.24 6.09
C LYS A 110 -21.61 -25.94 4.72
N ILE A 111 -21.05 -25.01 3.97
CA ILE A 111 -21.42 -24.76 2.57
C ILE A 111 -20.94 -25.92 1.69
N GLY A 112 -19.85 -26.58 2.07
CA GLY A 112 -19.33 -27.76 1.41
C GLY A 112 -18.44 -27.45 0.22
N PHE A 113 -17.68 -26.38 0.27
CA PHE A 113 -16.68 -26.05 -0.76
C PHE A 113 -15.58 -27.13 -0.86
N SER A 114 -15.02 -27.29 -2.06
CA SER A 114 -13.98 -28.24 -2.36
C SER A 114 -12.56 -27.69 -2.16
N PHE A 115 -12.35 -26.99 -1.04
CA PHE A 115 -11.05 -26.44 -0.71
C PHE A 115 -10.08 -27.51 -0.22
N ASP A 116 -8.80 -27.35 -0.58
CA ASP A 116 -7.71 -28.14 -0.02
C ASP A 116 -7.17 -27.47 1.23
N TRP A 117 -7.70 -27.85 2.37
CA TRP A 117 -7.34 -27.29 3.67
C TRP A 117 -5.93 -27.69 4.16
N ASN A 118 -5.25 -28.63 3.50
CA ASN A 118 -3.84 -28.89 3.80
C ASN A 118 -2.93 -27.79 3.24
N ARG A 119 -3.48 -26.97 2.36
CA ARG A 119 -2.82 -25.78 1.79
C ARG A 119 -3.41 -24.49 2.37
N GLU A 120 -4.01 -24.55 3.56
CA GLU A 120 -4.50 -23.36 4.27
C GLU A 120 -3.34 -22.42 4.58
N ILE A 121 -3.57 -21.13 4.34
CA ILE A 121 -2.61 -20.06 4.61
C ILE A 121 -3.26 -19.03 5.54
N ARG A 122 -2.50 -18.56 6.53
CA ARG A 122 -2.84 -17.42 7.38
C ARG A 122 -1.72 -16.42 7.27
N THR A 123 -2.01 -15.25 6.75
CA THR A 123 -0.96 -14.24 6.48
C THR A 123 -0.29 -13.72 7.75
N CYS A 124 -0.92 -13.87 8.92
CA CYS A 124 -0.38 -13.50 10.22
C CYS A 124 0.53 -14.57 10.87
N ASP A 125 0.64 -15.76 10.28
CA ASP A 125 1.51 -16.79 10.82
C ASP A 125 2.98 -16.50 10.49
N PRO A 126 3.93 -16.70 11.43
CA PRO A 126 5.35 -16.45 11.20
C PRO A 126 5.93 -17.18 9.99
N GLU A 127 5.50 -18.42 9.75
CA GLU A 127 5.90 -19.22 8.60
C GLU A 127 5.51 -18.59 7.25
N TYR A 128 4.47 -17.75 7.26
CA TYR A 128 4.05 -17.01 6.08
C TYR A 128 4.77 -15.67 5.98
N TYR A 129 4.66 -14.80 6.97
CA TYR A 129 5.12 -13.42 6.83
C TYR A 129 6.64 -13.27 6.81
N HIS A 130 7.42 -14.23 7.29
CA HIS A 130 8.88 -14.16 7.17
C HIS A 130 9.34 -14.07 5.69
N TRP A 131 8.57 -14.62 4.75
CA TRP A 131 8.85 -14.47 3.33
C TRP A 131 8.63 -13.05 2.83
N THR A 132 7.61 -12.36 3.34
CA THR A 132 7.40 -10.93 3.07
C THR A 132 8.55 -10.10 3.63
N GLN A 133 9.00 -10.40 4.85
CA GLN A 133 10.16 -9.76 5.45
C GLN A 133 11.44 -10.03 4.66
N TRP A 134 11.65 -11.27 4.20
CA TRP A 134 12.78 -11.63 3.36
C TRP A 134 12.76 -10.87 2.02
N ALA A 135 11.62 -10.79 1.36
CA ALA A 135 11.47 -10.04 0.12
C ALA A 135 11.76 -8.54 0.33
N PHE A 136 11.25 -7.96 1.42
CA PHE A 136 11.55 -6.58 1.80
C PHE A 136 13.06 -6.37 2.02
N GLN A 137 13.73 -7.26 2.75
CA GLN A 137 15.17 -7.19 2.97
C GLN A 137 15.96 -7.25 1.66
N LYS A 138 15.53 -8.07 0.69
CA LYS A 138 16.14 -8.12 -0.63
C LYS A 138 16.00 -6.79 -1.37
N MET A 139 14.82 -6.20 -1.37
CA MET A 139 14.57 -4.88 -1.98
C MET A 139 15.35 -3.77 -1.28
N PHE A 140 15.41 -3.78 0.06
CA PHE A 140 16.16 -2.83 0.85
C PHE A 140 17.67 -2.93 0.61
N ASN A 141 18.20 -4.12 0.42
CA ASN A 141 19.61 -4.37 0.13
C ASN A 141 19.95 -4.37 -1.36
N SER A 142 19.12 -3.74 -2.18
CA SER A 142 19.31 -3.62 -3.62
C SER A 142 19.10 -2.20 -4.11
N PHE A 143 19.78 -1.87 -5.22
CA PHE A 143 19.53 -0.69 -6.03
C PHE A 143 19.16 -1.10 -7.46
N TYR A 144 18.57 -0.21 -8.24
CA TYR A 144 18.23 -0.48 -9.64
C TYR A 144 19.26 0.17 -10.57
N CYS A 145 19.90 -0.67 -11.38
CA CYS A 145 20.83 -0.24 -12.42
C CYS A 145 20.05 0.00 -13.72
N ASN A 146 20.01 1.23 -14.23
CA ASN A 146 19.27 1.58 -15.44
C ASN A 146 19.89 0.95 -16.68
N SER A 147 21.20 1.08 -16.85
CA SER A 147 21.92 0.51 -18.00
C SER A 147 21.86 -1.02 -18.08
N CYS A 148 21.76 -1.69 -16.92
CA CYS A 148 21.62 -3.15 -16.83
C CYS A 148 20.14 -3.60 -16.84
N ALA A 149 19.19 -2.70 -16.70
CA ALA A 149 17.77 -2.95 -16.53
C ALA A 149 17.48 -4.02 -15.45
N SER A 150 18.17 -3.95 -14.30
CA SER A 150 18.07 -4.98 -13.26
C SER A 150 18.46 -4.47 -11.87
N ALA A 151 17.90 -5.14 -10.85
CA ALA A 151 18.32 -4.93 -9.47
C ALA A 151 19.71 -5.53 -9.20
N LYS A 152 20.53 -4.80 -8.45
CA LYS A 152 21.88 -5.19 -8.03
C LYS A 152 22.02 -5.06 -6.52
N PRO A 153 22.90 -5.87 -5.88
CA PRO A 153 23.16 -5.74 -4.45
C PRO A 153 23.73 -4.36 -4.10
N ILE A 154 23.23 -3.75 -3.02
CA ILE A 154 23.68 -2.42 -2.56
C ILE A 154 25.18 -2.37 -2.28
N ALA A 155 25.81 -3.49 -1.91
CA ALA A 155 27.25 -3.59 -1.70
C ALA A 155 28.08 -3.17 -2.92
N GLN A 156 27.60 -3.47 -4.14
CA GLN A 156 28.27 -3.05 -5.37
C GLN A 156 28.22 -1.51 -5.55
N LEU A 157 27.16 -0.89 -5.09
CA LEU A 157 27.05 0.58 -5.11
C LEU A 157 27.99 1.22 -4.09
N ILE A 158 28.11 0.63 -2.90
CA ILE A 158 29.04 1.08 -1.85
C ILE A 158 30.47 1.02 -2.37
N GLU A 159 30.89 -0.10 -2.98
CA GLU A 159 32.23 -0.26 -3.58
C GLU A 159 32.48 0.79 -4.68
N HIS A 160 31.47 1.10 -5.47
CA HIS A 160 31.57 2.17 -6.46
C HIS A 160 31.77 3.54 -5.81
N PHE A 161 30.99 3.85 -4.76
CA PHE A 161 31.11 5.12 -4.04
C PHE A 161 32.47 5.28 -3.36
N GLU A 162 33.01 4.20 -2.77
CA GLU A 162 34.32 4.19 -2.13
C GLU A 162 35.46 4.50 -3.11
N THR A 163 35.28 4.18 -4.38
CA THR A 163 36.34 4.28 -5.41
C THR A 163 36.16 5.45 -6.37
N LYS A 164 34.91 5.81 -6.69
CA LYS A 164 34.57 6.77 -7.77
C LYS A 164 33.55 7.84 -7.34
N GLY A 165 32.96 7.72 -6.16
CA GLY A 165 31.81 8.56 -5.80
C GLY A 165 30.62 8.31 -6.73
N THR A 166 29.99 9.37 -7.22
CA THR A 166 28.86 9.29 -8.14
C THR A 166 29.29 9.32 -9.61
N GLU A 167 30.60 9.37 -9.95
CA GLU A 167 31.07 9.44 -11.32
C GLU A 167 30.70 8.20 -12.13
N GLY A 168 30.08 8.42 -13.30
CA GLY A 168 29.73 7.36 -14.24
C GLY A 168 28.57 6.44 -13.79
N LEU A 169 27.81 6.84 -12.76
CA LEU A 169 26.62 6.11 -12.32
C LEU A 169 25.43 6.35 -13.25
N ASP A 170 24.77 5.24 -13.62
CA ASP A 170 23.47 5.24 -14.28
C ASP A 170 22.53 4.30 -13.50
N VAL A 171 21.98 4.82 -12.43
CA VAL A 171 21.15 4.09 -11.47
C VAL A 171 19.93 4.92 -11.04
N ALA A 172 18.86 4.24 -10.65
CA ALA A 172 17.68 4.92 -10.12
C ALA A 172 18.01 5.58 -8.77
N CYS A 173 17.72 6.88 -8.66
CA CYS A 173 17.91 7.67 -7.45
C CYS A 173 16.68 8.55 -7.19
N SER A 174 16.38 8.84 -5.94
CA SER A 174 15.27 9.74 -5.56
C SER A 174 15.63 11.21 -5.73
N GLU A 175 16.91 11.54 -5.58
CA GLU A 175 17.47 12.89 -5.67
C GLU A 175 18.76 12.89 -6.50
N GLU A 176 19.02 13.93 -7.24
CA GLU A 176 20.30 14.10 -7.93
C GLU A 176 21.39 14.41 -6.91
N LEU A 177 22.21 13.39 -6.62
CA LEU A 177 23.34 13.50 -5.69
C LEU A 177 24.65 13.50 -6.48
N SER A 178 25.58 14.37 -6.07
CA SER A 178 26.93 14.43 -6.62
C SER A 178 27.96 14.53 -5.51
N PHE A 179 28.84 13.55 -5.43
CA PHE A 179 29.96 13.52 -4.48
C PHE A 179 31.12 12.67 -5.01
N THR A 180 32.33 12.99 -4.57
CA THR A 180 33.54 12.24 -4.87
C THR A 180 33.73 11.06 -3.93
N ALA A 181 34.63 10.14 -4.30
CA ALA A 181 35.02 9.04 -3.39
C ALA A 181 35.60 9.56 -2.05
N GLN A 182 36.34 10.69 -2.08
CA GLN A 182 36.90 11.28 -0.88
C GLN A 182 35.80 11.79 0.06
N GLU A 183 34.79 12.46 -0.48
CA GLU A 183 33.64 12.95 0.29
C GLU A 183 32.83 11.79 0.87
N TRP A 184 32.55 10.74 0.09
CA TRP A 184 31.91 9.53 0.57
C TRP A 184 32.65 8.88 1.74
N ASN A 185 33.97 8.70 1.60
CA ASN A 185 34.80 8.07 2.62
C ASN A 185 34.98 8.95 3.87
N ALA A 186 34.69 10.24 3.79
CA ALA A 186 34.70 11.17 4.91
C ALA A 186 33.36 11.22 5.67
N MET A 187 32.28 10.69 5.09
CA MET A 187 30.96 10.63 5.72
C MET A 187 30.98 9.70 6.94
N SER A 188 30.21 10.04 7.94
CA SER A 188 29.88 9.12 9.02
C SER A 188 29.01 7.96 8.50
N GLU A 189 28.98 6.83 9.21
CA GLU A 189 28.13 5.69 8.85
C GLU A 189 26.65 6.10 8.68
N LYS A 190 26.17 7.01 9.53
CA LYS A 190 24.79 7.52 9.44
C LYS A 190 24.56 8.28 8.13
N GLU A 191 25.45 9.19 7.75
CA GLU A 191 25.35 9.96 6.52
C GLU A 191 25.43 9.06 5.28
N GLN A 192 26.29 8.03 5.31
CA GLN A 192 26.35 7.04 4.26
C GLN A 192 25.03 6.27 4.13
N GLN A 193 24.41 5.86 5.24
CA GLN A 193 23.11 5.15 5.20
C GLN A 193 21.97 6.06 4.73
N GLU A 194 21.98 7.34 5.12
CA GLU A 194 21.01 8.33 4.63
C GLU A 194 21.17 8.57 3.12
N THR A 195 22.41 8.66 2.64
CA THR A 195 22.71 8.77 1.20
C THR A 195 22.25 7.53 0.45
N LEU A 196 22.58 6.32 0.94
CA LEU A 196 22.17 5.05 0.33
C LEU A 196 20.63 4.90 0.27
N MET A 197 19.88 5.53 1.17
CA MET A 197 18.41 5.47 1.15
C MET A 197 17.85 6.00 -0.17
N ASN A 198 18.51 6.98 -0.80
CA ASN A 198 18.10 7.55 -2.08
C ASN A 198 18.27 6.58 -3.27
N TYR A 199 19.02 5.50 -3.10
CA TYR A 199 19.30 4.52 -4.16
C TYR A 199 18.59 3.19 -3.95
N ARG A 200 18.18 2.87 -2.71
CA ARG A 200 17.52 1.59 -2.39
C ARG A 200 16.20 1.43 -3.13
N ILE A 201 15.86 0.21 -3.52
CA ILE A 201 14.55 -0.12 -4.11
C ILE A 201 13.42 0.06 -3.09
N ALA A 202 13.64 -0.36 -1.83
CA ALA A 202 12.76 -0.02 -0.71
C ALA A 202 13.39 1.12 0.10
N TYR A 203 12.70 2.23 0.23
CA TYR A 203 13.22 3.45 0.87
C TYR A 203 12.16 4.14 1.73
N LEU A 204 12.62 5.00 2.65
CA LEU A 204 11.74 5.86 3.45
C LEU A 204 11.51 7.17 2.70
N GLY A 205 10.27 7.37 2.26
CA GLY A 205 9.82 8.63 1.67
C GLY A 205 8.95 9.42 2.66
N GLU A 206 8.88 10.72 2.49
CA GLU A 206 7.93 11.59 3.19
C GLU A 206 6.74 11.87 2.28
N THR A 207 5.53 11.52 2.74
CA THR A 207 4.31 11.72 1.98
C THR A 207 3.18 12.23 2.85
N MET A 208 2.20 12.88 2.25
CA MET A 208 0.96 13.26 2.92
C MET A 208 0.09 12.02 3.10
N VAL A 209 -0.38 11.79 4.31
CA VAL A 209 -1.18 10.63 4.67
C VAL A 209 -2.46 11.04 5.41
N ASN A 210 -3.48 10.20 5.33
CA ASN A 210 -4.71 10.34 6.09
C ASN A 210 -4.47 9.83 7.52
N TRP A 211 -4.12 10.71 8.45
CA TRP A 211 -3.89 10.37 9.84
C TRP A 211 -5.16 10.48 10.65
N CYS A 212 -5.53 9.41 11.34
CA CYS A 212 -6.64 9.42 12.30
C CYS A 212 -6.08 9.35 13.73
N PRO A 213 -6.08 10.46 14.50
CA PRO A 213 -5.53 10.48 15.86
C PRO A 213 -6.23 9.51 16.82
N GLN A 214 -7.55 9.35 16.70
CA GLN A 214 -8.35 8.49 17.56
C GLN A 214 -8.09 7.00 17.30
N LEU A 215 -7.85 6.62 16.06
CA LEU A 215 -7.47 5.26 15.69
C LEU A 215 -5.96 5.01 15.84
N GLY A 216 -5.15 6.09 15.94
CA GLY A 216 -3.70 6.01 16.07
C GLY A 216 -3.00 5.43 14.83
N THR A 217 -3.59 5.59 13.64
CA THR A 217 -3.09 4.96 12.40
C THR A 217 -3.33 5.82 11.18
N VAL A 218 -2.61 5.48 10.11
CA VAL A 218 -2.82 6.01 8.76
C VAL A 218 -3.90 5.19 8.06
N LEU A 219 -4.80 5.87 7.37
CA LEU A 219 -5.91 5.27 6.63
C LEU A 219 -5.69 5.40 5.12
N ALA A 220 -6.09 4.38 4.38
CA ALA A 220 -6.18 4.45 2.92
C ALA A 220 -7.28 5.44 2.50
N ASN A 221 -7.21 5.93 1.26
CA ASN A 221 -8.21 6.88 0.75
C ASN A 221 -9.64 6.30 0.80
N ASP A 222 -9.79 5.00 0.57
CA ASP A 222 -11.08 4.31 0.59
C ASP A 222 -11.65 4.13 2.01
N GLU A 223 -10.82 4.30 3.05
CA GLU A 223 -11.23 4.22 4.46
C GLU A 223 -11.65 5.58 5.05
N VAL A 224 -11.64 6.61 4.22
CA VAL A 224 -12.03 7.98 4.62
C VAL A 224 -13.22 8.43 3.81
N VAL A 225 -14.32 8.76 4.49
CA VAL A 225 -15.56 9.24 3.89
C VAL A 225 -15.96 10.56 4.59
N ASP A 226 -16.17 11.61 3.82
CA ASP A 226 -16.57 12.94 4.33
C ASP A 226 -15.61 13.49 5.42
N GLY A 227 -14.30 13.20 5.30
CA GLY A 227 -13.27 13.66 6.25
C GLY A 227 -13.23 12.91 7.57
N VAL A 228 -13.96 11.80 7.68
CA VAL A 228 -13.93 10.91 8.85
C VAL A 228 -13.59 9.48 8.45
N SER A 229 -13.08 8.72 9.41
CA SER A 229 -12.80 7.30 9.20
C SER A 229 -14.10 6.52 8.98
N GLU A 230 -14.15 5.62 8.01
CA GLU A 230 -15.26 4.70 7.78
C GLU A 230 -15.61 3.92 9.06
N ARG A 231 -14.59 3.54 9.82
CA ARG A 231 -14.74 2.87 11.11
C ARG A 231 -14.69 3.88 12.25
N GLY A 232 -15.79 4.00 12.96
CA GLY A 232 -15.90 4.84 14.15
C GLY A 232 -16.24 6.30 13.89
N GLY A 233 -16.23 6.76 12.63
CA GLY A 233 -16.61 8.14 12.27
C GLY A 233 -15.68 9.20 12.88
N PHE A 234 -14.42 8.89 13.09
CA PHE A 234 -13.45 9.79 13.73
C PHE A 234 -12.84 10.77 12.73
N PRO A 235 -12.59 12.02 13.11
CA PRO A 235 -11.93 13.00 12.24
C PRO A 235 -10.57 12.51 11.74
N VAL A 236 -10.34 12.71 10.45
CA VAL A 236 -9.08 12.40 9.77
C VAL A 236 -8.42 13.70 9.34
N VAL A 237 -7.11 13.79 9.52
CA VAL A 237 -6.30 14.96 9.12
C VAL A 237 -5.21 14.56 8.15
N GLN A 238 -4.90 15.45 7.21
CA GLN A 238 -3.73 15.31 6.37
C GLN A 238 -2.46 15.62 7.17
N LYS A 239 -1.50 14.69 7.17
CA LYS A 239 -0.26 14.84 7.90
C LYS A 239 0.91 14.33 7.08
N LYS A 240 2.01 15.07 7.05
CA LYS A 240 3.27 14.60 6.46
C LYS A 240 3.93 13.60 7.40
N MET A 241 4.14 12.39 6.89
CA MET A 241 4.74 11.29 7.66
C MET A 241 5.70 10.49 6.79
N ARG A 242 6.70 9.88 7.45
CA ARG A 242 7.58 8.91 6.80
C ARG A 242 6.82 7.62 6.54
N GLN A 243 6.92 7.14 5.29
CA GLN A 243 6.35 5.88 4.84
C GLN A 243 7.41 5.05 4.11
N TRP A 244 7.32 3.73 4.23
CA TRP A 244 8.08 2.85 3.36
C TRP A 244 7.50 2.91 1.94
N CYS A 245 8.37 3.23 0.99
CA CYS A 245 8.06 3.32 -0.43
C CYS A 245 8.86 2.27 -1.19
N LEU A 246 8.32 1.84 -2.31
CA LEU A 246 9.03 1.02 -3.29
C LEU A 246 9.16 1.81 -4.60
N ARG A 247 10.29 1.66 -5.27
CA ARG A 247 10.42 2.18 -6.64
C ARG A 247 9.50 1.37 -7.55
N ASP A 248 8.78 2.05 -8.43
CA ASP A 248 8.00 1.36 -9.44
C ASP A 248 8.91 0.69 -10.48
N GLY A 249 8.36 -0.32 -11.16
CA GLY A 249 9.01 -1.05 -12.24
C GLY A 249 8.16 -1.11 -13.48
N LEU A 250 7.22 -0.17 -13.66
CA LEU A 250 6.22 -0.19 -14.73
C LEU A 250 6.84 -0.21 -16.13
N ASP A 251 7.99 0.42 -16.32
CA ASP A 251 8.67 0.45 -17.60
C ASP A 251 9.37 -0.88 -17.96
N THR A 252 9.54 -1.78 -16.97
CA THR A 252 10.24 -3.06 -17.13
C THR A 252 9.31 -4.26 -17.36
N ILE A 253 7.98 -4.05 -17.32
CA ILE A 253 6.99 -5.12 -17.46
C ILE A 253 6.26 -5.06 -18.79
N ASP A 254 5.85 -6.24 -19.28
CA ASP A 254 5.08 -6.38 -20.52
C ASP A 254 3.58 -6.18 -20.27
N TRP A 255 3.22 -4.93 -19.98
CA TRP A 255 1.82 -4.49 -19.85
C TRP A 255 1.46 -3.54 -20.99
N THR A 256 0.16 -3.44 -21.26
CA THR A 256 -0.33 -2.44 -22.24
C THR A 256 -0.04 -1.02 -21.76
N ASP A 257 0.24 -0.11 -22.71
CA ASP A 257 0.55 1.29 -22.39
C ASP A 257 -0.58 1.96 -21.60
N SER A 258 -1.83 1.66 -21.93
CA SER A 258 -3.00 2.17 -21.18
C SER A 258 -3.00 1.75 -19.71
N LEU A 259 -2.59 0.51 -19.41
CA LEU A 259 -2.52 0.02 -18.03
C LEU A 259 -1.35 0.64 -17.29
N LYS A 260 -0.19 0.75 -17.93
CA LYS A 260 0.99 1.45 -17.37
C LYS A 260 0.67 2.91 -17.06
N GLU A 261 0.00 3.61 -17.97
CA GLU A 261 -0.40 5.00 -17.76
C GLU A 261 -1.40 5.16 -16.61
N THR A 262 -2.37 4.26 -16.50
CA THR A 262 -3.30 4.23 -15.36
C THR A 262 -2.55 4.08 -14.03
N GLN A 263 -1.56 3.19 -13.97
CA GLN A 263 -0.74 3.00 -12.76
C GLN A 263 0.17 4.20 -12.47
N LYS A 264 0.80 4.79 -13.50
CA LYS A 264 1.62 6.01 -13.37
C LYS A 264 0.79 7.17 -12.82
N ASN A 265 -0.41 7.35 -13.34
CA ASN A 265 -1.34 8.39 -12.86
C ASN A 265 -1.80 8.14 -11.41
N TRP A 266 -2.00 6.87 -11.04
CA TRP A 266 -2.32 6.50 -9.65
C TRP A 266 -1.17 6.76 -8.68
N ILE A 267 0.06 6.42 -9.07
CA ILE A 267 1.28 6.69 -8.31
C ILE A 267 1.53 8.19 -8.20
N GLY A 268 1.12 8.97 -9.21
CA GLY A 268 1.19 10.42 -9.20
C GLY A 268 2.60 10.98 -9.45
N ARG A 269 3.46 10.25 -10.18
CA ARG A 269 4.75 10.80 -10.61
C ARG A 269 4.54 12.03 -11.50
N SER A 270 5.16 13.14 -11.16
CA SER A 270 5.20 14.34 -11.98
C SER A 270 6.62 14.84 -12.14
N GLU A 271 6.91 15.39 -13.34
CA GLU A 271 8.19 16.02 -13.67
C GLU A 271 7.96 17.50 -13.91
N GLY A 272 8.82 18.34 -13.37
CA GLY A 272 8.67 19.80 -13.48
C GLY A 272 9.88 20.55 -12.98
N ALA A 273 9.70 21.83 -12.70
CA ALA A 273 10.73 22.73 -12.21
C ALA A 273 10.37 23.27 -10.83
N GLU A 274 11.36 23.41 -9.98
CA GLU A 274 11.25 24.16 -8.74
C GLU A 274 11.57 25.62 -8.99
N ILE A 275 10.75 26.51 -8.44
CA ILE A 275 10.88 27.94 -8.60
C ILE A 275 10.76 28.61 -7.25
N GLN A 276 11.73 29.45 -6.93
CA GLN A 276 11.80 30.17 -5.64
C GLN A 276 11.12 31.53 -5.75
N PHE A 277 10.25 31.82 -4.80
CA PHE A 277 9.56 33.11 -4.66
C PHE A 277 9.93 33.81 -3.37
N LYS A 278 9.99 35.14 -3.42
CA LYS A 278 10.12 36.01 -2.24
C LYS A 278 8.78 36.67 -1.93
N VAL A 279 8.42 36.69 -0.67
CA VAL A 279 7.27 37.46 -0.20
C VAL A 279 7.66 38.93 -0.11
N LYS A 280 6.89 39.81 -0.78
CA LYS A 280 7.16 41.25 -0.79
C LYS A 280 7.17 41.81 0.63
N ASP A 281 8.13 42.69 0.90
CA ASP A 281 8.32 43.37 2.20
C ASP A 281 8.55 42.41 3.40
N SER A 282 9.17 41.24 3.12
CA SER A 282 9.49 40.20 4.09
C SER A 282 10.77 39.45 3.69
N ASP A 283 11.44 38.83 4.66
CA ASP A 283 12.55 37.91 4.43
C ASP A 283 12.08 36.48 4.12
N LEU A 284 10.76 36.28 3.99
CA LEU A 284 10.16 34.98 3.73
C LEU A 284 10.35 34.60 2.27
N GLU A 285 10.90 33.41 2.07
CA GLU A 285 11.01 32.76 0.77
C GLU A 285 10.32 31.40 0.78
N PHE A 286 9.82 30.97 -0.37
CA PHE A 286 9.24 29.64 -0.52
C PHE A 286 9.46 29.13 -1.94
N THR A 287 9.58 27.82 -2.05
CA THR A 287 9.76 27.11 -3.33
C THR A 287 8.44 26.49 -3.77
N ILE A 288 8.10 26.63 -5.03
CA ILE A 288 7.00 25.89 -5.65
C ILE A 288 7.57 24.87 -6.63
N PHE A 289 6.84 23.79 -6.82
CA PHE A 289 7.05 22.85 -7.91
C PHE A 289 5.97 23.05 -8.98
N THR A 290 6.34 23.12 -10.26
CA THR A 290 5.39 23.24 -11.36
C THR A 290 5.78 22.35 -12.54
N THR A 291 4.81 21.66 -13.10
CA THR A 291 4.95 20.91 -14.36
C THR A 291 4.81 21.84 -15.60
N ARG A 292 4.45 23.10 -15.40
CA ARG A 292 4.21 24.10 -16.44
C ARG A 292 5.04 25.36 -16.19
N ALA A 293 6.37 25.18 -16.15
CA ALA A 293 7.31 26.30 -15.99
C ALA A 293 7.16 27.38 -17.09
N ASP A 294 6.68 27.01 -18.26
CA ASP A 294 6.37 27.91 -19.38
C ASP A 294 5.31 28.97 -19.05
N THR A 295 4.42 28.70 -18.09
CA THR A 295 3.33 29.63 -17.69
C THR A 295 3.77 30.68 -16.67
N MET A 296 4.97 30.58 -16.13
CA MET A 296 5.46 31.44 -15.05
C MET A 296 5.48 32.94 -15.39
N PHE A 297 5.70 33.29 -16.65
CA PHE A 297 5.69 34.68 -17.09
C PHE A 297 4.30 35.33 -17.05
N GLY A 298 3.24 34.56 -16.91
CA GLY A 298 1.86 35.01 -16.81
C GLY A 298 1.31 35.05 -15.37
N VAL A 299 2.13 34.74 -14.37
CA VAL A 299 1.69 34.71 -12.95
C VAL A 299 1.34 36.11 -12.47
N THR A 300 0.10 36.29 -11.99
CA THR A 300 -0.42 37.54 -11.44
C THR A 300 -0.77 37.46 -9.98
N PHE A 301 -0.97 36.26 -9.44
CA PHE A 301 -1.21 36.01 -8.01
C PHE A 301 -0.74 34.60 -7.63
N MET A 302 -0.59 34.38 -6.34
CA MET A 302 -0.21 33.09 -5.75
C MET A 302 -1.30 32.60 -4.82
N VAL A 303 -1.57 31.27 -4.84
CA VAL A 303 -2.49 30.61 -3.94
C VAL A 303 -1.71 29.61 -3.08
N LEU A 304 -1.90 29.65 -1.78
CA LEU A 304 -1.33 28.68 -0.86
C LEU A 304 -2.37 27.61 -0.49
N ALA A 305 -1.92 26.37 -0.40
CA ALA A 305 -2.77 25.32 0.14
C ALA A 305 -3.10 25.59 1.61
N PRO A 306 -4.32 25.25 2.07
CA PRO A 306 -4.72 25.46 3.47
C PRO A 306 -3.79 24.81 4.50
N GLU A 307 -3.12 23.71 4.11
CA GLU A 307 -2.19 22.96 4.95
C GLU A 307 -0.78 23.56 5.01
N SER A 308 -0.50 24.58 4.20
CA SER A 308 0.85 25.18 4.16
C SER A 308 1.15 25.94 5.45
N GLU A 309 2.32 25.68 6.02
CA GLU A 309 2.82 26.43 7.20
C GLU A 309 3.01 27.93 6.91
N LEU A 310 3.15 28.30 5.65
CA LEU A 310 3.26 29.69 5.20
C LEU A 310 1.96 30.47 5.41
N VAL A 311 0.81 29.82 5.42
CA VAL A 311 -0.50 30.50 5.60
C VAL A 311 -0.51 31.34 6.86
N ALA A 312 -0.05 30.78 7.98
CA ALA A 312 0.01 31.51 9.24
C ALA A 312 0.99 32.71 9.20
N GLN A 313 2.07 32.61 8.41
CA GLN A 313 3.11 33.63 8.32
C GLN A 313 2.72 34.79 7.40
N VAL A 314 1.91 34.54 6.36
CA VAL A 314 1.47 35.57 5.42
C VAL A 314 0.09 36.15 5.74
N THR A 315 -0.64 35.53 6.68
CA THR A 315 -1.99 36.01 7.06
C THR A 315 -1.91 37.31 7.80
N THR A 316 -2.59 38.34 7.24
CA THR A 316 -2.65 39.64 7.90
C THR A 316 -3.62 39.62 9.09
N PRO A 317 -3.41 40.47 10.12
CA PRO A 317 -4.37 40.57 11.25
C PRO A 317 -5.83 40.85 10.83
N LYS A 318 -6.02 41.57 9.74
CA LYS A 318 -7.35 41.89 9.20
C LYS A 318 -8.10 40.67 8.68
N GLN A 319 -7.38 39.72 8.08
CA GLN A 319 -7.97 38.56 7.43
C GLN A 319 -7.91 37.29 8.29
N LYS A 320 -7.29 37.38 9.47
CA LYS A 320 -7.05 36.21 10.32
C LYS A 320 -8.32 35.41 10.64
N ALA A 321 -9.42 36.10 10.98
CA ALA A 321 -10.67 35.43 11.34
C ALA A 321 -11.27 34.63 10.16
N ASP A 322 -11.23 35.19 8.95
CA ASP A 322 -11.76 34.55 7.75
C ASP A 322 -10.88 33.40 7.32
N VAL A 323 -9.55 33.53 7.42
CA VAL A 323 -8.58 32.45 7.14
C VAL A 323 -8.77 31.32 8.13
N ASP A 324 -8.84 31.59 9.44
CA ASP A 324 -9.05 30.55 10.46
C ASP A 324 -10.34 29.75 10.21
N ALA A 325 -11.45 30.45 9.89
CA ALA A 325 -12.74 29.83 9.55
C ALA A 325 -12.63 28.95 8.27
N TYR A 326 -11.90 29.42 7.26
CA TYR A 326 -11.67 28.67 6.03
C TYR A 326 -10.83 27.41 6.30
N LEU A 327 -9.77 27.50 7.09
CA LEU A 327 -8.92 26.37 7.48
C LEU A 327 -9.72 25.30 8.21
N GLU A 328 -10.55 25.68 9.18
CA GLU A 328 -11.41 24.72 9.91
C GLU A 328 -12.42 24.02 9.00
N ARG A 329 -12.95 24.71 8.01
CA ARG A 329 -13.86 24.11 7.02
C ARG A 329 -13.13 23.13 6.10
N THR A 330 -11.93 23.50 5.63
CA THR A 330 -11.17 22.69 4.65
C THR A 330 -10.48 21.49 5.27
N LYS A 331 -10.11 21.54 6.55
CA LYS A 331 -9.55 20.39 7.29
C LYS A 331 -10.46 19.15 7.28
N LYS A 332 -11.77 19.36 7.14
CA LYS A 332 -12.78 18.29 7.16
C LYS A 332 -13.01 17.64 5.79
N ARG A 333 -12.40 18.17 4.73
CA ARG A 333 -12.59 17.68 3.36
C ARG A 333 -11.46 16.73 2.96
N THR A 334 -11.84 15.59 2.39
CA THR A 334 -10.89 14.64 1.79
C THR A 334 -10.32 15.18 0.47
N GLU A 335 -9.20 14.66 0.04
CA GLU A 335 -8.59 14.98 -1.25
C GLU A 335 -9.56 14.67 -2.41
N ARG A 336 -10.27 13.52 -2.33
CA ARG A 336 -11.26 13.11 -3.33
C ARG A 336 -12.40 14.12 -3.45
N GLU A 337 -12.91 14.64 -2.34
CA GLU A 337 -13.96 15.67 -2.32
C GLU A 337 -13.44 16.99 -2.91
N ARG A 338 -12.19 17.35 -2.62
CA ARG A 338 -11.56 18.54 -3.21
C ARG A 338 -11.39 18.42 -4.71
N ILE A 339 -11.01 17.25 -5.22
CA ILE A 339 -10.87 17.00 -6.67
C ILE A 339 -12.23 16.97 -7.37
N SER A 340 -13.26 16.40 -6.73
CA SER A 340 -14.61 16.29 -7.30
C SER A 340 -15.38 17.59 -7.27
N ASP A 341 -15.15 18.44 -6.28
CA ASP A 341 -15.79 19.76 -6.15
C ASP A 341 -15.07 20.79 -7.02
N ARG A 342 -15.72 21.17 -8.13
CA ARG A 342 -15.21 22.17 -9.07
C ARG A 342 -15.50 23.62 -8.64
N SER A 343 -16.06 23.84 -7.46
CA SER A 343 -16.30 25.20 -6.96
C SER A 343 -14.97 25.85 -6.55
N VAL A 344 -14.79 27.11 -6.93
CA VAL A 344 -13.64 27.90 -6.49
C VAL A 344 -13.95 28.47 -5.11
N SER A 345 -13.11 28.19 -4.13
CA SER A 345 -13.23 28.72 -2.77
C SER A 345 -11.87 29.16 -2.25
N GLY A 346 -11.83 30.20 -1.43
CA GLY A 346 -10.61 30.77 -0.87
C GLY A 346 -10.91 31.97 0.03
N VAL A 347 -9.86 32.51 0.62
CA VAL A 347 -9.88 33.78 1.42
C VAL A 347 -8.80 34.71 0.92
#